data_a1c38cebed862a7382175be580e3a91d
#
_entry.id   a1c38cebed862a7382175be580e3a91d
#
_cell.length_a   1.000
_cell.length_b   1.000
_cell.length_c   1.000
_cell.angle_alpha   90.00
_cell.angle_beta   90.00
_cell.angle_gamma   90.00
#
_symmetry.space_group_name_H-M   'P 1'
#
loop_
_entity.id
_entity.type
_entity.pdbx_description
1 polymer ?
#
loop_
_entity_poly.entity_id
_entity_poly.type
_entity_poly.pdbx_seq_one_letter_code
_entity_poly.pdbx_strand_id
1 'polypeptide(L)'
;MSRPGLFITFEGIDGAGKSSHIGGLAEAFRAQGRTVTVSREPGGTPLAEKLREMVLNDPMDALTESLLIFAARRDHLRNVIEPALARGDVVLCDRFTDATFAYQGAGRGFDLGVLSTLERFAQTGLGLEADLMREPDLTVWFDLAPEVAAARLAGARVPDRFEAQPVEFFRRVAQGYADRAAAAPQRFVRLDAAQERHRVWQQLTSVFVRKGWLAIMVASQGGLQ
;
A
#
# COMPACT_ATOMS: atom_id res chain seq x y z
N MET A 1 6.22 -8.77 27.46
CA MET A 1 5.67 -9.45 26.27
C MET A 1 5.96 -8.57 25.06
N SER A 2 6.51 -9.12 23.99
CA SER A 2 6.71 -8.36 22.74
C SER A 2 5.34 -7.98 22.14
N ARG A 3 5.21 -6.76 21.66
CA ARG A 3 4.00 -6.34 20.94
C ARG A 3 3.94 -7.12 19.61
N PRO A 4 2.74 -7.54 19.17
CA PRO A 4 2.62 -8.23 17.87
C PRO A 4 3.07 -7.33 16.73
N GLY A 5 3.56 -7.95 15.64
CA GLY A 5 3.82 -7.26 14.38
C GLY A 5 2.52 -6.66 13.83
N LEU A 6 2.65 -5.59 13.06
CA LEU A 6 1.52 -4.95 12.36
C LEU A 6 1.87 -4.81 10.89
N PHE A 7 0.99 -5.26 10.01
CA PHE A 7 1.13 -5.11 8.57
C PHE A 7 0.13 -4.09 8.03
N ILE A 8 0.62 -2.96 7.57
CA ILE A 8 -0.20 -1.83 7.12
C ILE A 8 0.18 -1.49 5.68
N THR A 9 -0.81 -1.42 4.81
CA THR A 9 -0.62 -1.04 3.40
C THR A 9 -1.24 0.30 3.09
N PHE A 10 -0.67 1.00 2.11
CA PHE A 10 -1.09 2.32 1.67
C PHE A 10 -1.44 2.25 0.20
N GLU A 11 -2.68 2.49 -0.12
CA GLU A 11 -3.26 2.30 -1.43
C GLU A 11 -3.82 3.60 -2.01
N GLY A 12 -4.02 3.63 -3.33
CA GLY A 12 -4.54 4.78 -4.06
C GLY A 12 -3.68 5.07 -5.30
N ILE A 13 -4.22 5.87 -6.22
CA ILE A 13 -3.55 6.23 -7.48
C ILE A 13 -2.27 7.05 -7.24
N ASP A 14 -1.43 7.16 -8.25
CA ASP A 14 -0.24 8.02 -8.20
C ASP A 14 -0.68 9.49 -8.08
N GLY A 15 0.11 10.30 -7.36
CA GLY A 15 -0.28 11.67 -7.02
C GLY A 15 -1.21 11.81 -5.80
N ALA A 16 -1.70 10.72 -5.21
CA ALA A 16 -2.53 10.76 -3.99
C ALA A 16 -1.78 11.16 -2.71
N GLY A 17 -0.43 11.25 -2.76
CA GLY A 17 0.37 11.77 -1.63
C GLY A 17 0.76 10.73 -0.58
N LYS A 18 0.63 9.42 -0.86
CA LYS A 18 0.95 8.31 0.06
C LYS A 18 2.33 8.43 0.71
N SER A 19 3.37 8.51 -0.10
CA SER A 19 4.77 8.50 0.35
C SER A 19 5.10 9.62 1.34
N SER A 20 4.44 10.79 1.19
CA SER A 20 4.61 11.93 2.10
C SER A 20 4.11 11.66 3.52
N HIS A 21 3.17 10.72 3.69
CA HIS A 21 2.57 10.36 4.97
C HIS A 21 3.19 9.11 5.58
N ILE A 22 3.67 8.17 4.76
CA ILE A 22 4.29 6.92 5.21
C ILE A 22 5.53 7.23 6.09
N GLY A 23 6.40 8.15 5.66
CA GLY A 23 7.57 8.57 6.41
C GLY A 23 7.23 9.15 7.78
N GLY A 24 6.27 10.07 7.83
CA GLY A 24 5.82 10.66 9.10
C GLY A 24 5.20 9.64 10.05
N LEU A 25 4.45 8.67 9.50
CA LEU A 25 3.88 7.60 10.30
C LEU A 25 4.97 6.65 10.84
N ALA A 26 5.99 6.35 10.05
CA ALA A 26 7.14 5.57 10.50
C ALA A 26 7.83 6.23 11.69
N GLU A 27 8.07 7.55 11.61
CA GLU A 27 8.65 8.30 12.73
C GLU A 27 7.76 8.30 13.98
N ALA A 28 6.44 8.44 13.81
CA ALA A 28 5.50 8.38 14.92
C ALA A 28 5.53 7.02 15.66
N PHE A 29 5.65 5.90 14.93
CA PHE A 29 5.81 4.58 15.53
C PHE A 29 7.18 4.42 16.21
N ARG A 30 8.26 4.90 15.58
CA ARG A 30 9.62 4.86 16.14
C ARG A 30 9.72 5.65 17.43
N ALA A 31 9.09 6.82 17.49
CA ALA A 31 9.03 7.66 18.69
C ALA A 31 8.35 6.96 19.88
N GLN A 32 7.52 5.92 19.61
CA GLN A 32 6.89 5.10 20.64
C GLN A 32 7.64 3.76 20.89
N GLY A 33 8.89 3.68 20.44
CA GLY A 33 9.76 2.51 20.66
C GLY A 33 9.39 1.29 19.80
N ARG A 34 8.67 1.47 18.68
CA ARG A 34 8.42 0.39 17.72
C ARG A 34 9.54 0.35 16.67
N THR A 35 10.00 -0.85 16.35
CA THR A 35 10.79 -1.06 15.13
C THR A 35 9.86 -0.97 13.92
N VAL A 36 10.29 -0.27 12.86
CA VAL A 36 9.47 -0.03 11.67
C VAL A 36 10.25 -0.41 10.43
N THR A 37 9.68 -1.34 9.65
CA THR A 37 10.11 -1.69 8.31
C THR A 37 9.24 -0.93 7.30
N VAL A 38 9.86 -0.07 6.48
CA VAL A 38 9.18 0.64 5.39
C VAL A 38 9.55 -0.04 4.08
N SER A 39 8.56 -0.38 3.26
CA SER A 39 8.75 -1.07 2.00
C SER A 39 7.71 -0.65 0.96
N ARG A 40 7.76 -1.28 -0.23
CA ARG A 40 6.83 -0.99 -1.33
C ARG A 40 6.63 -2.20 -2.24
N GLU A 41 5.52 -2.21 -3.00
CA GLU A 41 5.28 -3.20 -4.05
C GLU A 41 4.90 -2.57 -5.41
N PRO A 42 5.26 -3.21 -6.52
CA PRO A 42 6.27 -4.28 -6.58
C PRO A 42 7.64 -3.75 -6.14
N GLY A 43 8.43 -4.55 -5.44
CA GLY A 43 9.75 -4.15 -4.96
C GLY A 43 10.06 -4.67 -3.55
N GLY A 44 11.00 -4.02 -2.86
CA GLY A 44 11.34 -4.32 -1.49
C GLY A 44 12.43 -5.39 -1.31
N THR A 45 12.81 -6.11 -2.36
CA THR A 45 13.95 -7.05 -2.39
C THR A 45 14.74 -6.87 -3.67
N PRO A 46 16.02 -7.33 -3.74
CA PRO A 46 16.79 -7.23 -4.98
C PRO A 46 16.14 -7.92 -6.18
N LEU A 47 15.43 -9.04 -5.97
CA LEU A 47 14.70 -9.73 -7.04
C LEU A 47 13.44 -8.96 -7.41
N ALA A 48 12.65 -8.57 -6.43
CA ALA A 48 11.40 -7.84 -6.67
C ALA A 48 11.63 -6.48 -7.34
N GLU A 49 12.74 -5.79 -7.07
CA GLU A 49 13.10 -4.54 -7.76
C GLU A 49 13.43 -4.78 -9.25
N LYS A 50 14.10 -5.88 -9.61
CA LYS A 50 14.32 -6.26 -11.01
C LYS A 50 13.00 -6.56 -11.73
N LEU A 51 12.10 -7.31 -11.07
CA LEU A 51 10.77 -7.59 -11.62
C LEU A 51 9.95 -6.30 -11.78
N ARG A 52 10.04 -5.37 -10.83
CA ARG A 52 9.45 -4.04 -10.94
C ARG A 52 9.95 -3.28 -12.18
N GLU A 53 11.27 -3.29 -12.41
CA GLU A 53 11.87 -2.63 -13.56
C GLU A 53 11.29 -3.16 -14.86
N MET A 54 11.18 -4.48 -15.01
CA MET A 54 10.53 -5.12 -16.17
C MET A 54 9.07 -4.70 -16.30
N VAL A 55 8.28 -4.78 -15.21
CA VAL A 55 6.85 -4.41 -15.20
C VAL A 55 6.63 -2.94 -15.60
N LEU A 56 7.53 -2.03 -15.21
CA LEU A 56 7.38 -0.59 -15.49
C LEU A 56 7.85 -0.20 -16.90
N ASN A 57 8.80 -0.94 -17.49
CA ASN A 57 9.48 -0.51 -18.70
C ASN A 57 9.21 -1.41 -19.93
N ASP A 58 8.97 -2.71 -19.72
CA ASP A 58 8.81 -3.63 -20.84
C ASP A 58 7.33 -3.82 -21.23
N PRO A 59 7.02 -3.84 -22.54
CA PRO A 59 5.68 -4.17 -23.00
C PRO A 59 5.38 -5.66 -22.74
N MET A 60 4.22 -5.96 -22.18
CA MET A 60 3.78 -7.33 -21.92
C MET A 60 2.25 -7.42 -21.86
N ASP A 61 1.71 -8.62 -22.01
CA ASP A 61 0.29 -8.89 -21.82
C ASP A 61 -0.09 -8.86 -20.33
N ALA A 62 -1.38 -8.77 -20.04
CA ALA A 62 -1.88 -8.61 -18.67
C ALA A 62 -1.60 -9.84 -17.78
N LEU A 63 -1.55 -11.03 -18.32
CA LEU A 63 -1.22 -12.26 -17.56
C LEU A 63 0.26 -12.24 -17.16
N THR A 64 1.17 -12.00 -18.12
CA THR A 64 2.61 -11.88 -17.86
C THR A 64 2.88 -10.82 -16.80
N GLU A 65 2.26 -9.63 -16.93
CA GLU A 65 2.37 -8.55 -15.95
C GLU A 65 1.93 -9.00 -14.55
N SER A 66 0.77 -9.66 -14.46
CA SER A 66 0.25 -10.17 -13.19
C SER A 66 1.16 -11.23 -12.57
N LEU A 67 1.67 -12.18 -13.37
CA LEU A 67 2.61 -13.21 -12.90
C LEU A 67 3.89 -12.60 -12.32
N LEU A 68 4.47 -11.59 -12.96
CA LEU A 68 5.67 -10.90 -12.46
C LEU A 68 5.40 -10.14 -11.17
N ILE A 69 4.24 -9.46 -11.08
CA ILE A 69 3.82 -8.75 -9.86
C ILE A 69 3.64 -9.74 -8.69
N PHE A 70 2.98 -10.87 -8.90
CA PHE A 70 2.79 -11.87 -7.85
C PHE A 70 4.07 -12.62 -7.50
N ALA A 71 4.99 -12.83 -8.45
CA ALA A 71 6.32 -13.35 -8.17
C ALA A 71 7.12 -12.39 -7.28
N ALA A 72 7.13 -11.10 -7.59
CA ALA A 72 7.75 -10.06 -6.78
C ALA A 72 7.15 -10.00 -5.36
N ARG A 73 5.82 -10.08 -5.25
CA ARG A 73 5.10 -10.13 -3.97
C ARG A 73 5.49 -11.34 -3.15
N ARG A 74 5.54 -12.52 -3.75
CA ARG A 74 5.94 -13.75 -3.03
C ARG A 74 7.33 -13.63 -2.45
N ASP A 75 8.28 -13.13 -3.22
CA ASP A 75 9.66 -12.90 -2.77
C ASP A 75 9.73 -11.86 -1.65
N HIS A 76 8.98 -10.76 -1.79
CA HIS A 76 8.90 -9.69 -0.79
C HIS A 76 8.28 -10.18 0.53
N LEU A 77 7.18 -10.92 0.46
CA LEU A 77 6.56 -11.53 1.64
C LEU A 77 7.55 -12.43 2.40
N ARG A 78 8.22 -13.36 1.71
CA ARG A 78 9.12 -14.32 2.35
C ARG A 78 10.36 -13.68 2.95
N ASN A 79 10.93 -12.69 2.29
CA ASN A 79 12.25 -12.19 2.63
C ASN A 79 12.22 -10.91 3.47
N VAL A 80 11.10 -10.18 3.48
CA VAL A 80 10.98 -8.90 4.20
C VAL A 80 9.81 -8.87 5.15
N ILE A 81 8.57 -9.09 4.66
CA ILE A 81 7.36 -8.86 5.46
C ILE A 81 7.24 -9.88 6.59
N GLU A 82 7.26 -11.17 6.28
CA GLU A 82 7.11 -12.22 7.29
C GLU A 82 8.22 -12.19 8.36
N PRO A 83 9.50 -12.04 8.01
CA PRO A 83 10.55 -11.89 9.01
C PRO A 83 10.38 -10.64 9.89
N ALA A 84 9.91 -9.52 9.34
CA ALA A 84 9.66 -8.30 10.10
C ALA A 84 8.50 -8.49 11.09
N LEU A 85 7.39 -9.06 10.64
CA LEU A 85 6.23 -9.36 11.48
C LEU A 85 6.58 -10.34 12.61
N ALA A 86 7.39 -11.37 12.33
CA ALA A 86 7.86 -12.33 13.32
C ALA A 86 8.71 -11.68 14.42
N ARG A 87 9.44 -10.60 14.13
CA ARG A 87 10.17 -9.81 15.13
C ARG A 87 9.28 -8.86 15.93
N GLY A 88 8.00 -8.69 15.54
CA GLY A 88 7.10 -7.71 16.13
C GLY A 88 7.23 -6.30 15.54
N ASP A 89 7.83 -6.15 14.36
CA ASP A 89 7.97 -4.87 13.70
C ASP A 89 6.60 -4.34 13.21
N VAL A 90 6.53 -3.03 12.97
CA VAL A 90 5.47 -2.42 12.15
C VAL A 90 5.95 -2.37 10.71
N VAL A 91 5.27 -3.07 9.82
CA VAL A 91 5.55 -3.05 8.37
C VAL A 91 4.61 -2.04 7.72
N LEU A 92 5.17 -0.99 7.11
CA LEU A 92 4.47 0.01 6.32
C LEU A 92 4.83 -0.20 4.85
N CYS A 93 3.87 -0.63 4.03
CA CYS A 93 4.09 -0.98 2.63
C CYS A 93 3.32 -0.05 1.70
N ASP A 94 4.02 0.68 0.82
CA ASP A 94 3.40 1.46 -0.27
C ASP A 94 2.96 0.51 -1.36
N ARG A 95 1.65 0.27 -1.45
CA ARG A 95 0.95 -0.71 -2.27
C ARG A 95 1.14 -2.17 -1.80
N PHE A 96 0.14 -2.97 -2.10
CA PHE A 96 0.13 -4.42 -1.93
C PHE A 96 -0.87 -5.04 -2.92
N THR A 97 -1.55 -6.11 -2.54
CA THR A 97 -2.44 -6.87 -3.42
C THR A 97 -3.59 -6.02 -3.98
N ASP A 98 -4.13 -5.09 -3.21
CA ASP A 98 -5.27 -4.25 -3.62
C ASP A 98 -4.92 -3.37 -4.84
N ALA A 99 -3.65 -2.94 -4.96
CA ALA A 99 -3.16 -2.27 -6.16
C ALA A 99 -3.24 -3.17 -7.40
N THR A 100 -2.95 -4.47 -7.29
CA THR A 100 -3.03 -5.40 -8.42
C THR A 100 -4.46 -5.56 -8.91
N PHE A 101 -5.42 -5.70 -7.99
CA PHE A 101 -6.84 -5.75 -8.37
C PHE A 101 -7.33 -4.45 -8.99
N ALA A 102 -6.84 -3.31 -8.49
CA ALA A 102 -7.20 -2.02 -9.04
C ALA A 102 -6.59 -1.77 -10.43
N TYR A 103 -5.29 -2.01 -10.60
CA TYR A 103 -4.57 -1.68 -11.84
C TYR A 103 -4.73 -2.75 -12.92
N GLN A 104 -4.37 -4.01 -12.62
CA GLN A 104 -4.46 -5.11 -13.58
C GLN A 104 -5.91 -5.58 -13.75
N GLY A 105 -6.67 -5.69 -12.64
CA GLY A 105 -8.10 -6.05 -12.68
C GLY A 105 -8.94 -4.96 -13.32
N ALA A 106 -9.34 -3.97 -12.56
CA ALA A 106 -10.26 -2.93 -13.02
C ALA A 106 -9.68 -2.04 -14.12
N GLY A 107 -8.43 -1.60 -13.98
CA GLY A 107 -7.74 -0.72 -14.93
C GLY A 107 -7.57 -1.36 -16.31
N ARG A 108 -6.97 -2.56 -16.38
CA ARG A 108 -6.73 -3.29 -17.63
C ARG A 108 -7.83 -4.26 -18.02
N GLY A 109 -8.81 -4.52 -17.15
CA GLY A 109 -9.90 -5.47 -17.41
C GLY A 109 -9.45 -6.93 -17.36
N PHE A 110 -8.37 -7.25 -16.62
CA PHE A 110 -7.91 -8.63 -16.47
C PHE A 110 -8.82 -9.41 -15.51
N ASP A 111 -8.95 -10.71 -15.72
CA ASP A 111 -9.86 -11.58 -14.97
C ASP A 111 -9.56 -11.61 -13.47
N LEU A 112 -10.54 -11.21 -12.67
CA LEU A 112 -10.42 -11.13 -11.21
C LEU A 112 -10.31 -12.52 -10.55
N GLY A 113 -10.87 -13.56 -11.16
CA GLY A 113 -10.76 -14.95 -10.67
C GLY A 113 -9.33 -15.48 -10.81
N VAL A 114 -8.65 -15.15 -11.92
CA VAL A 114 -7.23 -15.45 -12.11
C VAL A 114 -6.40 -14.67 -11.08
N LEU A 115 -6.65 -13.37 -10.88
CA LEU A 115 -5.95 -12.58 -9.86
C LEU A 115 -6.14 -13.15 -8.45
N SER A 116 -7.36 -13.55 -8.09
CA SER A 116 -7.65 -14.16 -6.78
C SER A 116 -6.95 -15.51 -6.60
N THR A 117 -6.77 -16.26 -7.67
CA THR A 117 -6.02 -17.53 -7.65
C THR A 117 -4.53 -17.26 -7.42
N LEU A 118 -3.94 -16.30 -8.15
CA LEU A 118 -2.54 -15.90 -7.99
C LEU A 118 -2.28 -15.28 -6.60
N GLU A 119 -3.21 -14.47 -6.10
CA GLU A 119 -3.17 -13.90 -4.75
C GLU A 119 -3.03 -15.01 -3.71
N ARG A 120 -3.91 -16.00 -3.78
CA ARG A 120 -3.89 -17.14 -2.85
C ARG A 120 -2.58 -17.91 -2.92
N PHE A 121 -2.07 -18.23 -4.13
CA PHE A 121 -0.78 -18.91 -4.26
C PHE A 121 0.39 -18.09 -3.73
N ALA A 122 0.39 -16.79 -3.98
CA ALA A 122 1.49 -15.93 -3.54
C ALA A 122 1.48 -15.65 -2.03
N GLN A 123 0.30 -15.58 -1.41
CA GLN A 123 0.13 -15.08 -0.05
C GLN A 123 -0.17 -16.18 0.99
N THR A 124 -0.37 -17.44 0.58
CA THR A 124 -0.54 -18.60 1.48
C THR A 124 0.78 -19.34 1.68
N GLY A 125 0.89 -20.12 2.74
CA GLY A 125 2.07 -20.93 3.05
C GLY A 125 3.25 -20.08 3.54
N LEU A 126 2.98 -19.06 4.35
CA LEU A 126 3.94 -18.10 4.87
C LEU A 126 3.83 -17.98 6.39
N GLY A 127 4.96 -17.73 7.06
CA GLY A 127 4.99 -17.46 8.49
C GLY A 127 4.53 -18.64 9.36
N LEU A 128 4.07 -18.33 10.57
CA LEU A 128 3.65 -19.31 11.58
C LEU A 128 2.27 -19.91 11.29
N GLU A 129 1.44 -19.25 10.51
CA GLU A 129 0.08 -19.66 10.14
C GLU A 129 0.04 -20.00 8.64
N ALA A 130 0.74 -21.09 8.26
CA ALA A 130 0.96 -21.45 6.86
C ALA A 130 -0.33 -21.69 6.06
N ASP A 131 -1.44 -22.05 6.72
CA ASP A 131 -2.73 -22.29 6.06
C ASP A 131 -3.54 -21.02 5.82
N LEU A 132 -3.15 -19.90 6.41
CA LEU A 132 -3.82 -18.62 6.25
C LEU A 132 -3.16 -17.78 5.14
N MET A 133 -3.99 -17.10 4.37
CA MET A 133 -3.54 -16.10 3.43
C MET A 133 -3.08 -14.84 4.16
N ARG A 134 -1.86 -14.37 3.85
CA ARG A 134 -1.36 -13.12 4.44
C ARG A 134 -2.12 -11.93 3.87
N GLU A 135 -2.84 -11.25 4.74
CA GLU A 135 -3.51 -9.98 4.47
C GLU A 135 -2.95 -8.87 5.37
N PRO A 136 -3.10 -7.59 4.99
CA PRO A 136 -2.81 -6.47 5.87
C PRO A 136 -3.78 -6.41 7.05
N ASP A 137 -3.27 -6.01 8.23
CA ASP A 137 -4.12 -5.66 9.38
C ASP A 137 -4.93 -4.38 9.13
N LEU A 138 -4.42 -3.53 8.24
CA LEU A 138 -5.08 -2.30 7.78
C LEU A 138 -4.59 -1.92 6.39
N THR A 139 -5.53 -1.61 5.51
CA THR A 139 -5.30 -0.93 4.24
C THR A 139 -5.78 0.51 4.35
N VAL A 140 -4.87 1.46 4.20
CA VAL A 140 -5.17 2.89 4.17
C VAL A 140 -5.31 3.31 2.71
N TRP A 141 -6.53 3.58 2.28
CA TRP A 141 -6.82 4.02 0.92
C TRP A 141 -6.90 5.55 0.84
N PHE A 142 -5.93 6.13 0.14
CA PHE A 142 -5.89 7.55 -0.21
C PHE A 142 -6.78 7.76 -1.44
N ASP A 143 -8.04 8.08 -1.19
CA ASP A 143 -9.01 8.32 -2.24
C ASP A 143 -8.83 9.71 -2.83
N LEU A 144 -8.54 9.76 -4.13
CA LEU A 144 -8.31 11.00 -4.87
C LEU A 144 -8.91 10.87 -6.28
N ALA A 145 -9.64 11.91 -6.72
CA ALA A 145 -10.15 11.96 -8.07
C ALA A 145 -8.99 11.94 -9.09
N PRO A 146 -9.08 11.12 -10.16
CA PRO A 146 -8.01 10.97 -11.15
C PRO A 146 -7.57 12.29 -11.79
N GLU A 147 -8.49 13.21 -11.99
CA GLU A 147 -8.23 14.54 -12.57
C GLU A 147 -7.34 15.39 -11.65
N VAL A 148 -7.56 15.29 -10.34
CA VAL A 148 -6.73 15.99 -9.34
C VAL A 148 -5.35 15.36 -9.25
N ALA A 149 -5.28 14.02 -9.32
CA ALA A 149 -4.02 13.31 -9.33
C ALA A 149 -3.18 13.67 -10.55
N ALA A 150 -3.78 13.68 -11.75
CA ALA A 150 -3.11 14.09 -13.00
C ALA A 150 -2.57 15.52 -12.92
N ALA A 151 -3.35 16.46 -12.34
CA ALA A 151 -2.90 17.83 -12.15
C ALA A 151 -1.69 17.94 -11.19
N ARG A 152 -1.64 17.10 -10.15
CA ARG A 152 -0.51 17.05 -9.20
C ARG A 152 0.77 16.46 -9.81
N LEU A 153 0.64 15.51 -10.75
CA LEU A 153 1.76 14.86 -11.42
C LEU A 153 2.28 15.65 -12.61
N ALA A 154 1.50 16.59 -13.15
CA ALA A 154 1.88 17.36 -14.33
C ALA A 154 3.24 18.08 -14.12
N GLY A 155 4.21 17.69 -14.93
CA GLY A 155 5.56 18.29 -14.93
C GLY A 155 6.51 17.81 -13.82
N ALA A 156 6.10 16.83 -13.00
CA ALA A 156 6.96 16.36 -11.90
C ALA A 156 8.13 15.47 -12.38
N ARG A 157 7.90 14.62 -13.38
CA ARG A 157 8.91 13.72 -14.00
C ARG A 157 8.36 13.12 -15.29
N VAL A 158 9.20 12.39 -16.02
CA VAL A 158 8.75 11.58 -17.16
C VAL A 158 7.85 10.46 -16.64
N PRO A 159 6.60 10.35 -17.13
CA PRO A 159 5.67 9.32 -16.70
C PRO A 159 6.17 7.91 -17.01
N ASP A 160 5.98 6.97 -16.10
CA ASP A 160 6.15 5.55 -16.39
C ASP A 160 4.97 5.00 -17.23
N ARG A 161 5.03 3.70 -17.58
CA ARG A 161 4.03 3.04 -18.43
C ARG A 161 2.60 3.09 -17.85
N PHE A 162 2.45 3.14 -16.54
CA PHE A 162 1.14 3.27 -15.89
C PHE A 162 0.71 4.73 -15.82
N GLU A 163 1.60 5.63 -15.42
CA GLU A 163 1.31 7.06 -15.33
C GLU A 163 0.96 7.68 -16.70
N ALA A 164 1.45 7.10 -17.80
CA ALA A 164 1.12 7.50 -19.16
C ALA A 164 -0.29 7.07 -19.65
N GLN A 165 -1.06 6.31 -18.83
CA GLN A 165 -2.39 5.86 -19.21
C GLN A 165 -3.40 7.03 -19.23
N PRO A 166 -4.46 6.92 -20.06
CA PRO A 166 -5.51 7.94 -20.11
C PRO A 166 -6.31 8.00 -18.80
N VAL A 167 -6.98 9.14 -18.56
CA VAL A 167 -7.76 9.36 -17.32
C VAL A 167 -8.83 8.30 -17.07
N GLU A 168 -9.41 7.74 -18.12
CA GLU A 168 -10.39 6.66 -18.05
C GLU A 168 -9.82 5.39 -17.42
N PHE A 169 -8.53 5.10 -17.63
CA PHE A 169 -7.86 4.01 -16.94
C PHE A 169 -7.84 4.26 -15.43
N PHE A 170 -7.46 5.46 -15.01
CA PHE A 170 -7.41 5.81 -13.58
C PHE A 170 -8.79 5.88 -12.93
N ARG A 171 -9.84 6.22 -13.67
CA ARG A 171 -11.23 6.11 -13.19
C ARG A 171 -11.60 4.66 -12.87
N ARG A 172 -11.22 3.72 -13.75
CA ARG A 172 -11.42 2.29 -13.48
C ARG A 172 -10.57 1.81 -12.30
N VAL A 173 -9.31 2.27 -12.19
CA VAL A 173 -8.44 1.94 -11.05
C VAL A 173 -9.06 2.45 -9.73
N ALA A 174 -9.56 3.68 -9.69
CA ALA A 174 -10.23 4.23 -8.53
C ALA A 174 -11.48 3.41 -8.15
N GLN A 175 -12.28 2.99 -9.14
CA GLN A 175 -13.40 2.09 -8.93
C GLN A 175 -12.94 0.74 -8.38
N GLY A 176 -11.85 0.17 -8.89
CA GLY A 176 -11.28 -1.08 -8.39
C GLY A 176 -10.89 -1.00 -6.90
N TYR A 177 -10.32 0.11 -6.46
CA TYR A 177 -10.08 0.34 -5.03
C TYR A 177 -11.37 0.45 -4.22
N ALA A 178 -12.38 1.13 -4.75
CA ALA A 178 -13.69 1.23 -4.09
C ALA A 178 -14.35 -0.15 -3.92
N ASP A 179 -14.28 -1.00 -4.95
CA ASP A 179 -14.82 -2.36 -4.93
C ASP A 179 -14.09 -3.24 -3.90
N ARG A 180 -12.75 -3.16 -3.83
CA ARG A 180 -11.95 -3.86 -2.81
C ARG A 180 -12.29 -3.37 -1.40
N ALA A 181 -12.44 -2.07 -1.21
CA ALA A 181 -12.83 -1.49 0.08
C ALA A 181 -14.24 -1.93 0.50
N ALA A 182 -15.19 -1.99 -0.44
CA ALA A 182 -16.55 -2.48 -0.18
C ALA A 182 -16.58 -3.99 0.17
N ALA A 183 -15.69 -4.79 -0.43
CA ALA A 183 -15.60 -6.23 -0.16
C ALA A 183 -14.94 -6.54 1.20
N ALA A 184 -14.09 -5.64 1.74
CA ALA A 184 -13.37 -5.85 2.99
C ALA A 184 -13.41 -4.60 3.91
N PRO A 185 -14.61 -4.11 4.30
CA PRO A 185 -14.76 -2.85 5.01
C PRO A 185 -14.10 -2.81 6.40
N GLN A 186 -13.89 -3.96 7.03
CA GLN A 186 -13.20 -4.07 8.33
C GLN A 186 -11.69 -3.86 8.22
N ARG A 187 -11.10 -4.12 7.04
CA ARG A 187 -9.67 -3.99 6.75
C ARG A 187 -9.32 -2.63 6.15
N PHE A 188 -10.26 -2.00 5.45
CA PHE A 188 -10.02 -0.72 4.78
C PHE A 188 -10.37 0.49 5.64
N VAL A 189 -9.55 1.52 5.49
CA VAL A 189 -9.86 2.89 5.90
C VAL A 189 -9.66 3.81 4.70
N ARG A 190 -10.72 4.53 4.33
CA ARG A 190 -10.70 5.54 3.28
C ARG A 190 -10.30 6.89 3.87
N LEU A 191 -9.32 7.57 3.26
CA LEU A 191 -8.94 8.95 3.55
C LEU A 191 -9.30 9.84 2.35
N ASP A 192 -9.87 10.99 2.61
CA ASP A 192 -10.05 12.03 1.58
C ASP A 192 -8.70 12.70 1.30
N ALA A 193 -8.03 12.22 0.24
CA ALA A 193 -6.72 12.72 -0.17
C ALA A 193 -6.78 14.02 -1.00
N ALA A 194 -7.98 14.55 -1.28
CA ALA A 194 -8.16 15.87 -1.89
C ALA A 194 -7.89 17.01 -0.91
N GLN A 195 -7.99 16.74 0.39
CA GLN A 195 -7.74 17.71 1.45
C GLN A 195 -6.28 18.17 1.49
N GLU A 196 -6.01 19.26 2.18
CA GLU A 196 -4.67 19.74 2.45
C GLU A 196 -3.86 18.70 3.23
N ARG A 197 -2.55 18.66 3.00
CA ARG A 197 -1.63 17.66 3.58
C ARG A 197 -1.80 17.48 5.10
N HIS A 198 -1.95 18.59 5.85
CA HIS A 198 -2.11 18.52 7.30
C HIS A 198 -3.46 17.86 7.70
N ARG A 199 -4.53 18.07 6.93
CA ARG A 199 -5.84 17.43 7.15
C ARG A 199 -5.80 15.94 6.87
N VAL A 200 -5.15 15.53 5.78
CA VAL A 200 -4.92 14.12 5.49
C VAL A 200 -4.10 13.45 6.60
N TRP A 201 -3.07 14.14 7.11
CA TRP A 201 -2.29 13.65 8.25
C TRP A 201 -3.15 13.48 9.52
N GLN A 202 -4.02 14.43 9.82
CA GLN A 202 -4.95 14.33 10.95
C GLN A 202 -5.93 13.15 10.79
N GLN A 203 -6.49 12.94 9.60
CA GLN A 203 -7.33 11.77 9.31
C GLN A 203 -6.54 10.48 9.56
N LEU A 204 -5.35 10.37 8.98
CA LEU A 204 -4.49 9.20 9.10
C LEU A 204 -4.19 8.89 10.57
N THR A 205 -3.60 9.85 11.31
CA THR A 205 -3.19 9.63 12.70
C THR A 205 -4.37 9.31 13.61
N SER A 206 -5.55 9.91 13.39
CA SER A 206 -6.75 9.62 14.16
C SER A 206 -7.19 8.16 14.02
N VAL A 207 -6.98 7.52 12.87
CA VAL A 207 -7.27 6.10 12.66
C VAL A 207 -6.40 5.24 13.58
N PHE A 208 -5.08 5.50 13.59
CA PHE A 208 -4.11 4.73 14.38
C PHE A 208 -4.30 4.92 15.89
N VAL A 209 -4.68 6.13 16.31
CA VAL A 209 -5.04 6.41 17.71
C VAL A 209 -6.31 5.63 18.12
N ARG A 210 -7.37 5.65 17.28
CA ARG A 210 -8.60 4.89 17.57
C ARG A 210 -8.37 3.38 17.63
N LYS A 211 -7.42 2.85 16.85
CA LYS A 211 -7.02 1.43 16.91
C LYS A 211 -6.10 1.13 18.10
N GLY A 212 -5.69 2.13 18.89
CA GLY A 212 -4.75 1.96 19.99
C GLY A 212 -3.32 1.64 19.56
N TRP A 213 -2.99 1.87 18.29
CA TRP A 213 -1.65 1.60 17.75
C TRP A 213 -0.69 2.78 17.90
N LEU A 214 -1.23 4.00 17.98
CA LEU A 214 -0.49 5.21 18.35
C LEU A 214 -1.10 5.84 19.60
N ALA A 215 -0.25 6.34 20.50
CA ALA A 215 -0.70 7.18 21.60
C ALA A 215 -1.04 8.58 21.08
N ILE A 216 -1.97 9.26 21.76
CA ILE A 216 -2.24 10.68 21.51
C ILE A 216 -0.96 11.44 21.87
N MET A 217 -0.32 12.06 20.87
CA MET A 217 0.74 13.03 21.15
C MET A 217 0.08 14.26 21.76
N VAL A 218 0.05 14.34 23.08
CA VAL A 218 -0.18 15.61 23.76
C VAL A 218 1.04 16.46 23.44
N ALA A 219 0.85 17.52 22.63
CA ALA A 219 1.89 18.52 22.44
C ALA A 219 2.31 19.00 23.82
N SER A 220 3.50 18.61 24.26
CA SER A 220 4.10 19.19 25.45
C SER A 220 4.26 20.68 25.13
N GLN A 221 3.39 21.51 25.70
CA GLN A 221 3.65 22.95 25.82
C GLN A 221 4.88 23.03 26.71
N GLY A 222 6.05 23.05 26.07
CA GLY A 222 7.29 23.43 26.73
C GLY A 222 7.11 24.84 27.26
N GLY A 223 6.97 24.91 28.56
CA GLY A 223 6.89 26.19 29.25
C GLY A 223 8.13 27.02 28.93
N LEU A 224 7.91 28.18 28.39
CA LEU A 224 8.83 29.33 28.53
C LEU A 224 8.84 29.70 30.02
N GLN A 225 9.97 29.47 30.67
CA GLN A 225 10.44 30.22 31.80
C GLN A 225 11.66 31.01 31.36
#